data_6c33f22d7d456cb3e75a70ec3563b9f0
#
_entry.id   6c33f22d7d456cb3e75a70ec3563b9f0
#
_cell.length_a   1.000
_cell.length_b   1.000
_cell.length_c   1.000
_cell.angle_alpha   90.00
_cell.angle_beta   90.00
_cell.angle_gamma   90.00
#
_symmetry.space_group_name_H-M   'P 1'
#
loop_
_entity.id
_entity.type
_entity.pdbx_description
1 polymer ?
#
loop_
_entity_poly.entity_id
_entity_poly.type
_entity_poly.pdbx_seq_one_letter_code
_entity_poly.pdbx_strand_id
1 'polypeptide(L)'
;MTVQLVTNEKIAETSSKGNQEKWFDGISGLWYKLDQFGYESLSEVLVSRLLERSNVESDFPFCFVRYEMERLHVHGRDRNGCSSRNFLLPDQSIITLSHLYKRVLDKPLVASLERLSSDKKRIAWLA
;
A
#
# COMPACT_ATOMS: atom_id res chain seq x y z
N MET A 1 -13.43 -7.22 -20.00
CA MET A 1 -12.92 -6.84 -18.66
C MET A 1 -13.26 -7.97 -17.70
N THR A 2 -12.25 -8.56 -17.08
CA THR A 2 -12.48 -9.70 -16.16
C THR A 2 -12.95 -9.14 -14.81
N VAL A 3 -14.04 -9.70 -14.28
CA VAL A 3 -14.53 -9.36 -12.94
C VAL A 3 -13.97 -10.40 -11.97
N GLN A 4 -13.27 -9.94 -10.95
CA GLN A 4 -12.79 -10.78 -9.86
C GLN A 4 -13.86 -10.88 -8.77
N LEU A 5 -14.27 -12.08 -8.43
CA LEU A 5 -15.19 -12.31 -7.33
C LEU A 5 -14.42 -12.28 -6.01
N VAL A 6 -14.80 -11.36 -5.13
CA VAL A 6 -14.25 -11.27 -3.78
C VAL A 6 -15.31 -11.71 -2.78
N THR A 7 -15.03 -12.75 -2.03
CA THR A 7 -15.93 -13.32 -1.02
C THR A 7 -15.47 -12.96 0.39
N ASN A 8 -16.36 -13.12 1.38
CA ASN A 8 -16.01 -12.89 2.78
C ASN A 8 -14.88 -13.81 3.29
N GLU A 9 -14.68 -14.97 2.65
CA GLU A 9 -13.59 -15.89 2.97
C GLU A 9 -12.20 -15.33 2.65
N LYS A 10 -12.14 -14.28 1.81
CA LYS A 10 -10.90 -13.60 1.43
C LYS A 10 -10.61 -12.35 2.28
N ILE A 11 -11.42 -12.08 3.29
CA ILE A 11 -11.22 -10.93 4.18
C ILE A 11 -9.96 -11.18 5.02
N ALA A 12 -8.99 -10.30 4.91
CA ALA A 12 -7.81 -10.35 5.75
C ALA A 12 -8.18 -9.91 7.18
N GLU A 13 -7.94 -10.76 8.16
CA GLU A 13 -8.12 -10.43 9.58
C GLU A 13 -7.23 -9.29 10.06
N THR A 14 -6.17 -8.98 9.31
CA THR A 14 -5.24 -7.90 9.60
C THR A 14 -5.40 -6.76 8.60
N SER A 15 -6.33 -5.86 8.84
CA SER A 15 -6.32 -4.61 8.10
C SER A 15 -5.17 -3.73 8.60
N SER A 16 -4.17 -3.51 7.77
CA SER A 16 -3.29 -2.36 7.97
C SER A 16 -4.15 -1.09 8.00
N LYS A 17 -3.76 -0.10 8.80
CA LYS A 17 -4.46 1.17 8.95
C LYS A 17 -4.88 1.77 7.60
N GLY A 18 -6.14 1.95 7.40
CA GLY A 18 -6.73 2.57 6.20
C GLY A 18 -8.22 2.22 6.08
N ASN A 19 -9.03 3.17 5.63
CA ASN A 19 -10.50 3.03 5.58
C ASN A 19 -11.01 2.18 4.40
N GLN A 20 -10.16 1.74 3.48
CA GLN A 20 -10.56 0.92 2.34
C GLN A 20 -10.73 -0.54 2.76
N GLU A 21 -11.77 -1.19 2.25
CA GLU A 21 -11.94 -2.63 2.36
C GLU A 21 -10.82 -3.35 1.59
N LYS A 22 -10.24 -4.38 2.21
CA LYS A 22 -9.12 -5.16 1.66
C LYS A 22 -9.36 -6.64 1.88
N TRP A 23 -8.94 -7.43 0.90
CA TRP A 23 -9.01 -8.90 0.95
C TRP A 23 -7.70 -9.50 0.51
N PHE A 24 -7.36 -10.60 1.13
CA PHE A 24 -6.20 -11.40 0.73
C PHE A 24 -6.68 -12.73 0.15
N ASP A 25 -6.23 -13.03 -1.05
CA ASP A 25 -6.42 -14.34 -1.67
C ASP A 25 -5.16 -15.19 -1.47
N GLY A 26 -5.21 -16.12 -0.52
CA GLY A 26 -4.08 -16.98 -0.20
C GLY A 26 -3.68 -17.96 -1.32
N ILE A 27 -4.57 -18.22 -2.29
CA ILE A 27 -4.27 -19.10 -3.43
C ILE A 27 -3.42 -18.36 -4.47
N SER A 28 -3.85 -17.15 -4.84
CA SER A 28 -3.13 -16.33 -5.83
C SER A 28 -2.00 -15.50 -5.22
N GLY A 29 -1.98 -15.32 -3.90
CA GLY A 29 -1.06 -14.42 -3.20
C GLY A 29 -1.32 -12.96 -3.48
N LEU A 30 -2.56 -12.60 -3.86
CA LEU A 30 -2.95 -11.24 -4.20
C LEU A 30 -3.75 -10.58 -3.08
N TRP A 31 -3.44 -9.33 -2.86
CA TRP A 31 -4.27 -8.41 -2.11
C TRP A 31 -5.17 -7.62 -3.04
N TYR A 32 -6.44 -7.47 -2.66
CA TYR A 32 -7.40 -6.63 -3.35
C TYR A 32 -7.80 -5.47 -2.46
N LYS A 33 -7.91 -4.28 -3.03
CA LYS A 33 -8.44 -3.07 -2.38
C LYS A 33 -9.66 -2.60 -3.16
N LEU A 34 -10.72 -2.23 -2.46
CA LEU A 34 -11.94 -1.70 -3.06
C LEU A 34 -11.91 -0.17 -3.06
N ASP A 35 -12.30 0.44 -4.17
CA ASP A 35 -12.51 1.87 -4.21
C ASP A 35 -13.72 2.28 -3.36
N GLN A 36 -13.50 3.24 -2.48
CA GLN A 36 -14.55 3.83 -1.67
C GLN A 36 -15.22 5.00 -2.42
N PHE A 37 -14.42 5.85 -3.03
CA PHE A 37 -14.87 7.04 -3.77
C PHE A 37 -14.73 6.88 -5.30
N GLY A 38 -14.11 5.83 -5.78
CA GLY A 38 -14.06 5.43 -7.19
C GLY A 38 -12.81 5.86 -7.97
N TYR A 39 -11.79 6.42 -7.30
CA TYR A 39 -10.55 6.88 -7.94
C TYR A 39 -9.26 6.45 -7.21
N GLU A 40 -9.37 5.84 -6.04
CA GLU A 40 -8.22 5.48 -5.22
C GLU A 40 -7.33 4.46 -5.94
N SER A 41 -7.93 3.43 -6.52
CA SER A 41 -7.19 2.42 -7.29
C SER A 41 -6.49 3.01 -8.51
N LEU A 42 -7.13 3.96 -9.20
CA LEU A 42 -6.49 4.65 -10.31
C LEU A 42 -5.24 5.41 -9.84
N SER A 43 -5.32 6.07 -8.70
CA SER A 43 -4.17 6.79 -8.11
C SER A 43 -3.04 5.85 -7.74
N GLU A 44 -3.34 4.72 -7.09
CA GLU A 44 -2.35 3.69 -6.72
C GLU A 44 -1.64 3.13 -7.98
N VAL A 45 -2.41 2.77 -9.01
CA VAL A 45 -1.87 2.24 -10.26
C VAL A 45 -1.04 3.28 -10.99
N LEU A 46 -1.54 4.52 -11.11
CA LEU A 46 -0.80 5.60 -11.78
C LEU A 46 0.54 5.87 -11.11
N VAL A 47 0.55 5.98 -9.78
CA VAL A 47 1.78 6.21 -9.02
C VAL A 47 2.75 5.04 -9.19
N SER A 48 2.29 3.78 -9.09
CA SER A 48 3.17 2.63 -9.29
C SER A 48 3.76 2.59 -10.70
N ARG A 49 2.99 2.94 -11.74
CA ARG A 49 3.48 3.02 -13.13
C ARG A 49 4.49 4.15 -13.35
N LEU A 50 4.30 5.29 -12.68
CA LEU A 50 5.29 6.39 -12.71
C LEU A 50 6.59 5.98 -12.03
N LEU A 51 6.50 5.30 -10.88
CA LEU A 51 7.68 4.79 -10.17
C LEU A 51 8.44 3.74 -10.98
N GLU A 52 7.75 2.84 -11.67
CA GLU A 52 8.37 1.86 -12.58
C GLU A 52 9.21 2.50 -13.70
N ARG A 53 8.82 3.70 -14.15
CA ARG A 53 9.53 4.46 -15.19
C ARG A 53 10.56 5.44 -14.64
N SER A 54 10.68 5.50 -13.33
CA SER A 54 11.65 6.34 -12.64
C SER A 54 12.93 5.55 -12.32
N ASN A 55 13.91 6.24 -11.78
CA ASN A 55 15.16 5.65 -11.29
C ASN A 55 15.11 5.32 -9.77
N VAL A 56 13.92 5.28 -9.15
CA VAL A 56 13.80 5.10 -7.69
C VAL A 56 14.42 3.77 -7.24
N GLU A 57 14.14 2.67 -7.92
CA GLU A 57 14.67 1.36 -7.52
C GLU A 57 16.17 1.17 -7.88
N SER A 58 16.70 1.94 -8.85
CA SER A 58 18.11 1.88 -9.20
C SER A 58 18.99 2.77 -8.32
N ASP A 59 18.49 3.92 -7.92
CA ASP A 59 19.27 4.95 -7.23
C ASP A 59 19.08 4.94 -5.71
N PHE A 60 18.02 4.28 -5.22
CA PHE A 60 17.67 4.24 -3.81
C PHE A 60 17.38 2.81 -3.35
N PRO A 61 17.63 2.48 -2.06
CA PRO A 61 17.36 1.15 -1.49
C PRO A 61 15.87 0.94 -1.18
N PHE A 62 14.98 1.44 -2.02
CA PHE A 62 13.54 1.36 -1.82
C PHE A 62 12.88 0.46 -2.87
N CYS A 63 11.95 -0.36 -2.40
CA CYS A 63 11.01 -1.08 -3.25
C CYS A 63 9.63 -0.45 -3.10
N PHE A 64 8.82 -0.52 -4.13
CA PHE A 64 7.44 -0.06 -4.10
C PHE A 64 6.47 -1.15 -4.52
N VAL A 65 5.25 -1.05 -4.03
CA VAL A 65 4.18 -1.98 -4.38
C VAL A 65 3.64 -1.63 -5.77
N ARG A 66 3.53 -2.64 -6.63
CA ARG A 66 2.93 -2.50 -7.96
C ARG A 66 1.46 -2.87 -7.90
N TYR A 67 0.64 -2.01 -8.46
CA TYR A 67 -0.81 -2.17 -8.49
C TYR A 67 -1.32 -2.36 -9.91
N GLU A 68 -2.35 -3.21 -10.05
CA GLU A 68 -3.12 -3.40 -11.28
C GLU A 68 -4.57 -3.01 -11.04
N MET A 69 -5.21 -2.40 -12.07
CA MET A 69 -6.64 -2.10 -12.01
C MET A 69 -7.45 -3.38 -12.03
N GLU A 70 -8.46 -3.44 -11.19
CA GLU A 70 -9.37 -4.58 -11.10
C GLU A 70 -10.83 -4.13 -11.16
N ARG A 71 -11.67 -5.02 -11.68
CA ARG A 71 -13.11 -4.94 -11.53
C ARG A 71 -13.53 -6.01 -10.53
N LEU A 72 -14.05 -5.58 -9.40
CA LEU A 72 -14.36 -6.45 -8.26
C LEU A 72 -15.87 -6.59 -8.11
N HIS A 73 -16.36 -7.83 -7.96
CA HIS A 73 -17.74 -8.10 -7.58
C HIS A 73 -17.80 -8.28 -6.07
N VAL A 74 -18.32 -7.28 -5.36
CA VAL A 74 -18.35 -7.22 -3.89
C VAL A 74 -19.72 -6.72 -3.43
N HIS A 75 -20.28 -7.39 -2.43
CA HIS A 75 -21.60 -7.05 -1.88
C HIS A 75 -22.70 -6.93 -2.95
N GLY A 76 -22.67 -7.87 -3.94
CA GLY A 76 -23.66 -7.91 -5.03
C GLY A 76 -23.53 -6.81 -6.08
N ARG A 77 -22.41 -6.10 -6.14
CA ARG A 77 -22.16 -5.00 -7.08
C ARG A 77 -20.76 -5.08 -7.67
N ASP A 78 -20.66 -4.66 -8.94
CA ASP A 78 -19.37 -4.48 -9.60
C ASP A 78 -18.83 -3.11 -9.27
N ARG A 79 -17.61 -3.07 -8.73
CA ARG A 79 -16.92 -1.85 -8.30
C ARG A 79 -15.49 -1.84 -8.80
N ASN A 80 -14.91 -0.66 -8.91
CA ASN A 80 -13.50 -0.53 -9.20
C ASN A 80 -12.66 -0.87 -7.97
N GLY A 81 -11.48 -1.37 -8.22
CA GLY A 81 -10.50 -1.68 -7.21
C GLY A 81 -9.13 -1.87 -7.84
N CYS A 82 -8.18 -2.27 -7.04
CA CYS A 82 -6.86 -2.67 -7.52
C CYS A 82 -6.39 -3.93 -6.80
N SER A 83 -5.43 -4.61 -7.43
CA SER A 83 -4.72 -5.72 -6.82
C SER A 83 -3.22 -5.43 -6.71
N SER A 84 -2.58 -6.10 -5.77
CA SER A 84 -1.12 -6.12 -5.63
C SER A 84 -0.65 -7.47 -5.10
N ARG A 85 0.56 -7.88 -5.47
CA ARG A 85 1.15 -9.09 -4.92
C ARG A 85 1.50 -8.90 -3.45
N ASN A 86 1.33 -9.96 -2.67
CA ASN A 86 1.88 -9.98 -1.31
C ASN A 86 3.42 -9.96 -1.41
N PHE A 87 4.03 -8.98 -0.76
CA PHE A 87 5.49 -8.83 -0.71
C PHE A 87 6.11 -9.38 0.56
N LEU A 88 5.27 -9.83 1.51
CA LEU A 88 5.73 -10.44 2.76
C LEU A 88 5.96 -11.94 2.57
N LEU A 89 7.09 -12.43 3.07
CA LEU A 89 7.33 -13.85 3.24
C LEU A 89 6.57 -14.38 4.48
N PRO A 90 6.37 -15.70 4.60
CA PRO A 90 5.57 -16.28 5.70
C PRO A 90 6.05 -15.94 7.12
N ASP A 91 7.34 -15.66 7.28
CA ASP A 91 8.00 -15.33 8.55
C ASP A 91 8.19 -13.82 8.75
N GLN A 92 7.71 -13.00 7.82
CA GLN A 92 7.85 -11.55 7.85
C GLN A 92 6.57 -10.86 8.32
N SER A 93 6.76 -9.74 8.99
CA SER A 93 5.69 -8.82 9.35
C SER A 93 6.06 -7.39 8.97
N ILE A 94 5.04 -6.57 8.76
CA ILE A 94 5.23 -5.18 8.42
C ILE A 94 5.23 -4.30 9.68
N ILE A 95 6.19 -3.40 9.77
CA ILE A 95 6.21 -2.35 10.78
C ILE A 95 6.29 -0.98 10.08
N THR A 96 5.51 -0.02 10.53
CA THR A 96 5.58 1.32 9.99
C THR A 96 6.89 2.01 10.42
N LEU A 97 7.42 2.88 9.56
CA LEU A 97 8.60 3.68 9.89
C LEU A 97 8.40 4.48 11.19
N SER A 98 7.20 5.00 11.41
CA SER A 98 6.85 5.73 12.63
C SER A 98 6.96 4.86 13.89
N HIS A 99 6.51 3.61 13.83
CA HIS A 99 6.65 2.66 14.93
C HIS A 99 8.10 2.26 15.16
N LEU A 100 8.84 1.99 14.09
CA LEU A 100 10.25 1.65 14.19
C LEU A 100 11.05 2.80 14.82
N TYR A 101 10.82 4.03 14.32
CA TYR A 101 11.48 5.22 14.82
C TYR A 101 11.20 5.45 16.32
N LYS A 102 9.92 5.35 16.71
CA LYS A 102 9.54 5.46 18.12
C LYS A 102 10.17 4.37 18.99
N ARG A 103 10.23 3.14 18.48
CA ARG A 103 10.80 2.00 19.22
C ARG A 103 12.31 2.13 19.46
N VAL A 104 13.03 2.67 18.46
CA VAL A 104 14.50 2.79 18.52
C VAL A 104 14.94 4.06 19.25
N LEU A 105 14.27 5.18 19.02
CA LEU A 105 14.68 6.49 19.51
C LEU A 105 13.79 7.06 20.63
N ASP A 106 12.71 6.38 20.97
CA ASP A 106 11.68 6.80 21.94
C ASP A 106 11.12 8.21 21.66
N LYS A 107 11.05 8.58 20.37
CA LYS A 107 10.56 9.88 19.91
C LYS A 107 9.55 9.70 18.79
N PRO A 108 8.52 10.54 18.70
CA PRO A 108 7.60 10.51 17.56
C PRO A 108 8.28 11.04 16.29
N LEU A 109 8.18 10.26 15.20
CA LEU A 109 8.75 10.62 13.90
C LEU A 109 8.25 11.99 13.40
N VAL A 110 6.94 12.23 13.52
CA VAL A 110 6.30 13.47 13.06
C VAL A 110 6.93 14.68 13.73
N ALA A 111 7.09 14.68 15.05
CA ALA A 111 7.71 15.78 15.79
C ALA A 111 9.16 16.04 15.38
N SER A 112 9.89 15.01 14.95
CA SER A 112 11.25 15.16 14.42
C SER A 112 11.25 15.80 13.04
N LEU A 113 10.30 15.42 12.17
CA LEU A 113 10.16 16.00 10.84
C LEU A 113 9.65 17.44 10.85
N GLU A 114 8.74 17.79 11.77
CA GLU A 114 8.20 19.15 11.92
C GLU A 114 9.26 20.19 12.29
N ARG A 115 10.33 19.77 12.95
CA ARG A 115 11.47 20.65 13.27
C ARG A 115 12.29 21.05 12.04
N LEU A 116 12.12 20.37 10.93
CA LEU A 116 12.82 20.67 9.69
C LEU A 116 12.07 21.73 8.88
N SER A 117 12.77 22.76 8.45
CA SER A 117 12.19 23.99 7.90
C SER A 117 11.66 23.88 6.46
N SER A 118 11.88 22.75 5.78
CA SER A 118 11.42 22.56 4.41
C SER A 118 11.24 21.08 4.07
N ASP A 119 10.40 20.80 3.07
CA ASP A 119 10.16 19.44 2.59
C ASP A 119 11.42 18.80 2.00
N LYS A 120 12.27 19.60 1.35
CA LYS A 120 13.57 19.14 0.87
C LYS A 120 14.45 18.60 2.00
N LYS A 121 14.49 19.29 3.15
CA LYS A 121 15.22 18.81 4.33
C LYS A 121 14.57 17.57 4.95
N ARG A 122 13.23 17.50 4.96
CA ARG A 122 12.50 16.33 5.46
C ARG A 122 12.80 15.08 4.62
N ILE A 123 12.76 15.22 3.29
CA ILE A 123 13.10 14.13 2.36
C ILE A 123 14.55 13.70 2.54
N ALA A 124 15.49 14.63 2.57
CA ALA A 124 16.91 14.32 2.76
C ALA A 124 17.21 13.66 4.12
N TRP A 125 16.43 13.97 5.13
CA TRP A 125 16.57 13.36 6.46
C TRP A 125 16.01 11.92 6.51
N LEU A 126 14.99 11.60 5.67
CA LEU A 126 14.41 10.26 5.57
C LEU A 126 15.24 9.32 4.68
N ALA A 127 16.02 9.85 3.75
CA ALA A 127 16.88 9.09 2.83
C ALA A 127 18.18 8.66 3.52
#